data_350e261e40cad37f781008e90e0d4307
#
_entry.id   350e261e40cad37f781008e90e0d4307
#
_cell.length_a   1.000
_cell.length_b   1.000
_cell.length_c   1.000
_cell.angle_alpha   90.00
_cell.angle_beta   90.00
_cell.angle_gamma   90.00
#
_symmetry.space_group_name_H-M   'P 1'
#
loop_
_entity.id
_entity.type
_entity.pdbx_description
1 polymer ?
#
loop_
_entity_poly.entity_id
_entity_poly.type
_entity_poly.pdbx_seq_one_letter_code
_entity_poly.pdbx_strand_id
1 'polypeptide(L)'
;ENSSEDNRPWRAARFRAGNCGEMAAVNGLLLASSGISEPVAVCSALDGDHAFVMVGDRRINGERIYSDAWPLYGRADKEQNYDLSKRYRIVKEYAPQAANPEVRERLVHGDKASREEVNALYQREMRREGQPIDSKDLSSLKQIARRHGGGLYQQYQASKNINVYYQTE
;
A
#
# COMPACT_ATOMS: atom_id res chain seq x y z
N GLU A 1 -18.43 -13.39 -3.60
CA GLU A 1 -17.78 -12.80 -2.39
C GLU A 1 -16.39 -12.31 -2.81
N ASN A 2 -16.23 -11.00 -2.84
CA ASN A 2 -14.91 -10.43 -3.10
C ASN A 2 -13.98 -10.75 -1.92
N SER A 3 -12.80 -11.28 -2.20
CA SER A 3 -11.81 -11.56 -1.16
C SER A 3 -11.40 -10.28 -0.42
N SER A 4 -10.86 -10.41 0.78
CA SER A 4 -10.34 -9.25 1.54
C SER A 4 -9.25 -8.53 0.74
N GLU A 5 -8.48 -9.26 -0.05
CA GLU A 5 -7.42 -8.72 -0.92
C GLU A 5 -8.00 -7.89 -2.09
N ASP A 6 -9.14 -8.28 -2.66
CA ASP A 6 -9.79 -7.51 -3.72
C ASP A 6 -10.30 -6.14 -3.24
N ASN A 7 -10.66 -6.06 -1.96
CA ASN A 7 -11.15 -4.83 -1.35
C ASN A 7 -10.03 -3.94 -0.77
N ARG A 8 -8.83 -4.48 -0.59
CA ARG A 8 -7.73 -3.76 0.07
C ARG A 8 -7.38 -2.43 -0.59
N PRO A 9 -7.16 -2.34 -1.92
CA PRO A 9 -6.81 -1.06 -2.56
C PRO A 9 -7.92 -0.01 -2.45
N TRP A 10 -9.18 -0.43 -2.53
CA TRP A 10 -10.32 0.48 -2.42
C TRP A 10 -10.49 1.04 -1.02
N ARG A 11 -10.27 0.21 0.01
CA ARG A 11 -10.28 0.65 1.40
C ARG A 11 -9.14 1.61 1.67
N ALA A 12 -7.94 1.30 1.22
CA ALA A 12 -6.77 2.17 1.37
C ALA A 12 -7.02 3.55 0.75
N ALA A 13 -7.53 3.59 -0.48
CA ALA A 13 -7.86 4.82 -1.17
C ALA A 13 -8.99 5.61 -0.48
N ARG A 14 -10.03 4.92 0.00
CA ARG A 14 -11.16 5.56 0.68
C ARG A 14 -10.73 6.19 2.02
N PHE A 15 -9.94 5.47 2.81
CA PHE A 15 -9.47 5.95 4.10
C PHE A 15 -8.21 6.80 4.03
N ARG A 16 -7.57 6.90 2.85
CA ARG A 16 -6.28 7.56 2.63
C ARG A 16 -5.24 7.10 3.66
N ALA A 17 -5.23 5.83 3.95
CA ALA A 17 -4.43 5.25 5.00
C ALA A 17 -4.02 3.83 4.66
N GLY A 18 -2.82 3.45 5.07
CA GLY A 18 -2.31 2.10 4.89
C GLY A 18 -0.82 2.00 5.20
N ASN A 19 -0.35 0.77 5.26
CA ASN A 19 1.06 0.43 5.33
C ASN A 19 1.57 -0.06 3.95
N CYS A 20 2.73 -0.71 3.92
CA CYS A 20 3.31 -1.23 2.68
C CYS A 20 2.35 -2.18 1.92
N GLY A 21 1.55 -2.97 2.63
CA GLY A 21 0.57 -3.87 2.02
C GLY A 21 -0.54 -3.15 1.28
N GLU A 22 -1.13 -2.12 1.88
CA GLU A 22 -2.15 -1.28 1.25
C GLU A 22 -1.56 -0.47 0.10
N MET A 23 -0.37 0.09 0.26
CA MET A 23 0.31 0.84 -0.80
C MET A 23 0.65 -0.06 -1.99
N ALA A 24 1.14 -1.27 -1.76
CA ALA A 24 1.40 -2.23 -2.81
C ALA A 24 0.10 -2.66 -3.51
N ALA A 25 -1.00 -2.84 -2.78
CA ALA A 25 -2.29 -3.18 -3.36
C ALA A 25 -2.83 -2.07 -4.29
N VAL A 26 -2.74 -0.81 -3.87
CA VAL A 26 -3.12 0.35 -4.71
C VAL A 26 -2.21 0.45 -5.93
N ASN A 27 -0.91 0.35 -5.75
CA ASN A 27 0.07 0.39 -6.83
C ASN A 27 -0.16 -0.74 -7.85
N GLY A 28 -0.39 -1.97 -7.38
CA GLY A 28 -0.68 -3.11 -8.23
C GLY A 28 -1.95 -2.92 -9.07
N LEU A 29 -3.02 -2.43 -8.45
CA LEU A 29 -4.28 -2.16 -9.16
C LEU A 29 -4.13 -1.01 -10.18
N LEU A 30 -3.41 0.06 -9.85
CA LEU A 30 -3.12 1.15 -10.77
C LEU A 30 -2.32 0.68 -11.99
N LEU A 31 -1.27 -0.10 -11.78
CA LEU A 31 -0.45 -0.66 -12.85
C LEU A 31 -1.26 -1.62 -13.72
N ALA A 32 -1.98 -2.55 -13.12
CA ALA A 32 -2.84 -3.49 -13.84
C ALA A 32 -3.91 -2.79 -14.70
N SER A 33 -4.40 -1.64 -14.24
CA SER A 33 -5.44 -0.86 -14.93
C SER A 33 -4.88 0.15 -15.94
N SER A 34 -3.57 0.22 -16.10
CA SER A 34 -2.92 1.19 -17.01
C SER A 34 -2.75 0.70 -18.44
N GLY A 35 -3.17 -0.54 -18.75
CA GLY A 35 -3.02 -1.14 -20.07
C GLY A 35 -1.64 -1.75 -20.33
N ILE A 36 -0.88 -2.05 -19.29
CA ILE A 36 0.38 -2.78 -19.41
C ILE A 36 0.08 -4.18 -19.95
N SER A 37 0.84 -4.61 -20.97
CA SER A 37 0.69 -5.92 -21.62
C SER A 37 1.30 -7.08 -20.83
N GLU A 38 1.82 -6.81 -19.65
CA GLU A 38 2.46 -7.77 -18.76
C GLU A 38 1.61 -8.08 -17.53
N PRO A 39 1.72 -9.26 -16.92
CA PRO A 39 1.07 -9.54 -15.67
C PRO A 39 1.64 -8.67 -14.54
N VAL A 40 0.78 -8.31 -13.60
CA VAL A 40 1.12 -7.49 -12.43
C VAL A 40 0.84 -8.30 -11.17
N ALA A 41 1.83 -8.49 -10.33
CA ALA A 41 1.72 -9.25 -9.09
C ALA A 41 2.02 -8.38 -7.86
N VAL A 42 1.09 -8.35 -6.91
CA VAL A 42 1.32 -7.82 -5.57
C VAL A 42 2.02 -8.90 -4.76
N CYS A 43 3.17 -8.59 -4.20
CA CYS A 43 4.07 -9.52 -3.54
C CYS A 43 4.30 -9.12 -2.08
N SER A 44 4.53 -10.12 -1.24
CA SER A 44 4.98 -9.95 0.14
C SER A 44 6.34 -10.62 0.30
N ALA A 45 7.33 -9.89 0.77
CA ALA A 45 8.65 -10.43 1.07
C ALA A 45 8.56 -11.49 2.17
N LEU A 46 9.33 -12.57 2.05
CA LEU A 46 9.40 -13.63 3.07
C LEU A 46 10.48 -13.36 4.11
N ASP A 47 11.50 -12.60 3.74
CA ASP A 47 12.64 -12.29 4.59
C ASP A 47 12.50 -10.89 5.25
N GLY A 48 11.27 -10.38 5.36
CA GLY A 48 10.98 -9.10 5.97
C GLY A 48 9.48 -8.76 5.95
N ASP A 49 9.09 -7.79 6.73
CA ASP A 49 7.71 -7.26 6.74
C ASP A 49 7.59 -6.15 5.70
N HIS A 50 7.48 -6.54 4.42
CA HIS A 50 7.34 -5.60 3.33
C HIS A 50 6.52 -6.15 2.17
N ALA A 51 5.79 -5.27 1.48
CA ALA A 51 5.02 -5.58 0.29
C ALA A 51 5.37 -4.64 -0.87
N PHE A 52 5.38 -5.18 -2.07
CA PHE A 52 5.77 -4.49 -3.30
C PHE A 52 5.05 -5.10 -4.51
N VAL A 53 5.30 -4.55 -5.69
CA VAL A 53 4.69 -5.02 -6.93
C VAL A 53 5.78 -5.51 -7.89
N MET A 54 5.50 -6.60 -8.60
CA MET A 54 6.28 -7.10 -9.70
C MET A 54 5.48 -7.03 -10.99
N VAL A 55 6.10 -6.57 -12.06
CA VAL A 55 5.52 -6.48 -13.40
C VAL A 55 6.35 -7.34 -14.34
N GLY A 56 5.69 -8.19 -15.11
CA GLY A 56 6.31 -9.08 -16.08
C GLY A 56 6.31 -10.55 -15.66
N ASP A 57 6.63 -11.39 -16.63
CA ASP A 57 6.77 -12.84 -16.45
C ASP A 57 8.16 -13.28 -16.95
N ARG A 58 8.97 -13.80 -16.04
CA ARG A 58 10.31 -14.31 -16.36
C ARG A 58 10.32 -15.39 -17.45
N ARG A 59 9.25 -16.16 -17.54
CA ARG A 59 9.11 -17.23 -18.55
C ARG A 59 9.01 -16.68 -19.96
N ILE A 60 8.56 -15.43 -20.11
CA ILE A 60 8.34 -14.77 -21.40
C ILE A 60 9.56 -13.92 -21.76
N ASN A 61 9.93 -12.96 -20.91
CA ASN A 61 10.93 -11.93 -21.24
C ASN A 61 12.26 -12.12 -20.49
N GLY A 62 12.36 -13.08 -19.57
CA GLY A 62 13.53 -13.27 -18.72
C GLY A 62 13.77 -12.17 -17.67
N GLU A 63 13.10 -11.05 -17.80
CA GLU A 63 13.22 -9.90 -16.89
C GLU A 63 11.86 -9.51 -16.31
N ARG A 64 11.89 -8.95 -15.11
CA ARG A 64 10.74 -8.28 -14.47
C ARG A 64 11.17 -6.93 -13.94
N ILE A 65 10.17 -6.06 -13.77
CA ILE A 65 10.33 -4.77 -13.11
C ILE A 65 9.66 -4.87 -11.75
N TYR A 66 10.32 -4.46 -10.68
CA TYR A 66 9.64 -4.19 -9.44
C TYR A 66 9.17 -2.74 -9.39
N SER A 67 8.08 -2.52 -8.68
CA SER A 67 7.57 -1.19 -8.35
C SER A 67 7.22 -1.16 -6.87
N ASP A 68 7.87 -0.29 -6.16
CA ASP A 68 7.69 -0.13 -4.72
C ASP A 68 7.22 1.28 -4.42
N ALA A 69 6.01 1.39 -3.89
CA ALA A 69 5.40 2.66 -3.54
C ALA A 69 5.75 3.10 -2.10
N TRP A 70 6.47 2.27 -1.33
CA TRP A 70 6.87 2.63 0.02
C TRP A 70 7.90 3.76 0.00
N PRO A 71 7.73 4.86 0.76
CA PRO A 71 8.56 6.06 0.61
C PRO A 71 10.07 5.83 0.72
N LEU A 72 10.50 4.84 1.51
CA LEU A 72 11.92 4.51 1.66
C LEU A 72 12.49 3.86 0.38
N TYR A 73 11.68 3.07 -0.30
CA TYR A 73 12.07 2.31 -1.49
C TYR A 73 11.43 2.86 -2.77
N GLY A 74 10.67 3.94 -2.68
CA GLY A 74 9.78 4.50 -3.71
C GLY A 74 10.45 4.68 -5.05
N ARG A 75 10.48 3.60 -5.84
CA ARG A 75 11.03 3.55 -7.20
C ARG A 75 10.51 2.34 -7.97
N ALA A 76 10.74 2.35 -9.27
CA ALA A 76 10.60 1.20 -10.13
C ALA A 76 11.94 0.95 -10.83
N ASP A 77 12.37 -0.31 -10.88
CA ASP A 77 13.64 -0.71 -11.49
C ASP A 77 13.60 -2.20 -11.85
N LYS A 78 14.64 -2.69 -12.47
CA LYS A 78 14.80 -4.13 -12.77
C LYS A 78 14.84 -4.95 -11.48
N GLU A 79 14.19 -6.11 -11.51
CA GLU A 79 14.11 -7.02 -10.35
C GLU A 79 15.47 -7.32 -9.72
N GLN A 80 16.50 -7.50 -10.54
CA GLN A 80 17.87 -7.80 -10.07
C GLN A 80 18.47 -6.72 -9.16
N ASN A 81 17.94 -5.49 -9.22
CA ASN A 81 18.37 -4.35 -8.40
C ASN A 81 17.58 -4.21 -7.10
N TYR A 82 16.73 -5.20 -6.78
CA TYR A 82 15.85 -5.16 -5.64
C TYR A 82 16.08 -6.35 -4.70
N ASP A 83 16.71 -6.11 -3.56
CA ASP A 83 17.12 -7.15 -2.63
C ASP A 83 15.95 -7.94 -2.04
N LEU A 84 14.80 -7.31 -1.83
CA LEU A 84 13.61 -7.95 -1.27
C LEU A 84 12.89 -8.88 -2.26
N SER A 85 13.26 -8.88 -3.54
CA SER A 85 12.70 -9.78 -4.56
C SER A 85 13.27 -11.20 -4.53
N LYS A 86 14.24 -11.49 -3.67
CA LYS A 86 14.88 -12.81 -3.63
C LYS A 86 13.95 -13.90 -3.14
N ARG A 87 13.15 -13.61 -2.12
CA ARG A 87 12.16 -14.53 -1.56
C ARG A 87 10.86 -13.79 -1.26
N TYR A 88 9.80 -14.13 -1.96
CA TYR A 88 8.49 -13.52 -1.79
C TYR A 88 7.37 -14.53 -2.09
N ARG A 89 6.18 -14.19 -1.68
CA ARG A 89 4.94 -14.84 -2.10
C ARG A 89 4.08 -13.86 -2.89
N ILE A 90 3.35 -14.37 -3.87
CA ILE A 90 2.33 -13.59 -4.57
C ILE A 90 1.06 -13.56 -3.71
N VAL A 91 0.58 -12.36 -3.42
CA VAL A 91 -0.64 -12.12 -2.64
C VAL A 91 -1.83 -11.97 -3.60
N LYS A 92 -1.64 -11.25 -4.69
CA LYS A 92 -2.64 -11.04 -5.75
C LYS A 92 -1.94 -10.92 -7.09
N GLU A 93 -2.51 -11.53 -8.11
CA GLU A 93 -2.01 -11.41 -9.49
C GLU A 93 -3.11 -10.90 -10.41
N TYR A 94 -2.74 -10.01 -11.30
CA TYR A 94 -3.57 -9.47 -12.36
C TYR A 94 -3.01 -9.91 -13.70
N ALA A 95 -3.83 -10.60 -14.51
CA ALA A 95 -3.48 -10.87 -15.91
C ALA A 95 -3.42 -9.56 -16.71
N PRO A 96 -2.67 -9.54 -17.83
CA PRO A 96 -2.70 -8.42 -18.75
C PRO A 96 -4.14 -8.08 -19.15
N GLN A 97 -4.48 -6.79 -19.12
CA GLN A 97 -5.82 -6.31 -19.44
C GLN A 97 -5.77 -4.94 -20.10
N ALA A 98 -6.85 -4.57 -20.78
CA ALA A 98 -6.99 -3.26 -21.38
C ALA A 98 -6.96 -2.16 -20.30
N ALA A 99 -6.49 -0.98 -20.67
CA ALA A 99 -6.51 0.18 -19.80
C ALA A 99 -7.95 0.49 -19.32
N ASN A 100 -8.07 0.74 -18.02
CA ASN A 100 -9.34 1.15 -17.40
C ASN A 100 -9.11 2.43 -16.58
N PRO A 101 -9.26 3.61 -17.19
CA PRO A 101 -9.03 4.90 -16.53
C PRO A 101 -10.01 5.16 -15.36
N GLU A 102 -11.18 4.52 -15.36
CA GLU A 102 -12.15 4.67 -14.27
C GLU A 102 -11.62 4.13 -12.94
N VAL A 103 -10.75 3.12 -12.98
CA VAL A 103 -10.10 2.59 -11.76
C VAL A 103 -9.25 3.68 -11.12
N ARG A 104 -8.41 4.36 -11.92
CA ARG A 104 -7.57 5.46 -11.42
C ARG A 104 -8.43 6.61 -10.90
N GLU A 105 -9.45 7.00 -11.66
CA GLU A 105 -10.36 8.07 -11.27
C GLU A 105 -11.05 7.77 -9.93
N ARG A 106 -11.54 6.56 -9.76
CA ARG A 106 -12.18 6.13 -8.53
C ARG A 106 -11.20 6.05 -7.35
N LEU A 107 -9.97 5.56 -7.56
CA LEU A 107 -8.95 5.50 -6.50
C LEU A 107 -8.55 6.90 -6.02
N VAL A 108 -8.39 7.85 -6.94
CA VAL A 108 -7.91 9.21 -6.64
C VAL A 108 -9.05 10.11 -6.17
N HIS A 109 -10.17 10.13 -6.89
CA HIS A 109 -11.26 11.08 -6.70
C HIS A 109 -12.56 10.46 -6.19
N GLY A 110 -12.60 9.15 -5.96
CA GLY A 110 -13.77 8.46 -5.39
C GLY A 110 -14.05 8.90 -3.94
N ASP A 111 -15.13 8.36 -3.41
CA ASP A 111 -15.58 8.65 -2.04
C ASP A 111 -14.47 8.46 -1.01
N LYS A 112 -14.31 9.44 -0.13
CA LYS A 112 -13.33 9.42 0.96
C LYS A 112 -14.01 9.35 2.31
N ALA A 113 -13.43 8.57 3.20
CA ALA A 113 -13.91 8.47 4.57
C ALA A 113 -13.82 9.81 5.29
N SER A 114 -14.84 10.10 6.10
CA SER A 114 -14.83 11.26 6.97
C SER A 114 -13.73 11.14 8.04
N ARG A 115 -13.41 12.26 8.68
CA ARG A 115 -12.45 12.28 9.79
C ARG A 115 -12.89 11.36 10.95
N GLU A 116 -14.19 11.32 11.20
CA GLU A 116 -14.81 10.50 12.23
C GLU A 116 -14.68 9.01 11.92
N GLU A 117 -14.93 8.62 10.68
CA GLU A 117 -14.74 7.24 10.21
C GLU A 117 -13.28 6.79 10.31
N VAL A 118 -12.33 7.64 9.89
CA VAL A 118 -10.88 7.36 10.01
C VAL A 118 -10.49 7.18 11.47
N ASN A 119 -10.99 8.03 12.37
CA ASN A 119 -10.71 7.92 13.80
C ASN A 119 -11.29 6.63 14.38
N ALA A 120 -12.52 6.28 14.02
CA ALA A 120 -13.17 5.05 14.48
C ALA A 120 -12.42 3.80 14.01
N LEU A 121 -11.96 3.78 12.75
CA LEU A 121 -11.16 2.69 12.22
C LEU A 121 -9.83 2.56 12.99
N TYR A 122 -9.13 3.66 13.18
CA TYR A 122 -7.86 3.67 13.92
C TYR A 122 -8.04 3.13 15.34
N GLN A 123 -9.03 3.62 16.07
CA GLN A 123 -9.31 3.16 17.43
C GLN A 123 -9.64 1.66 17.48
N ARG A 124 -10.38 1.15 16.50
CA ARG A 124 -10.72 -0.27 16.41
C ARG A 124 -9.47 -1.13 16.20
N GLU A 125 -8.59 -0.75 15.29
CA GLU A 125 -7.37 -1.49 15.00
C GLU A 125 -6.40 -1.46 16.19
N MET A 126 -6.24 -0.32 16.84
CA MET A 126 -5.40 -0.21 18.05
C MET A 126 -5.91 -1.10 19.18
N ARG A 127 -7.23 -1.14 19.41
CA ARG A 127 -7.82 -2.06 20.40
C ARG A 127 -7.57 -3.52 20.08
N ARG A 128 -7.65 -3.86 18.79
CA ARG A 128 -7.40 -5.23 18.32
C ARG A 128 -5.97 -5.67 18.60
N GLU A 129 -5.01 -4.77 18.52
CA GLU A 129 -3.60 -5.03 18.81
C GLU A 129 -3.25 -4.94 20.31
N GLY A 130 -4.22 -4.72 21.17
CA GLY A 130 -4.03 -4.60 22.63
C GLY A 130 -3.28 -3.34 23.05
N GLN A 131 -3.20 -2.34 22.19
CA GLN A 131 -2.53 -1.07 22.47
C GLN A 131 -3.47 -0.15 23.23
N PRO A 132 -3.04 0.47 24.34
CA PRO A 132 -3.82 1.50 25.00
C PRO A 132 -3.90 2.73 24.10
N ILE A 133 -5.12 3.19 23.82
CA ILE A 133 -5.34 4.42 23.06
C ILE A 133 -5.54 5.56 24.02
N ASP A 134 -4.55 6.41 24.14
CA ASP A 134 -4.75 7.75 24.70
C ASP A 134 -5.16 8.70 23.56
N SER A 135 -6.16 9.53 23.81
CA SER A 135 -6.57 10.60 22.89
C SER A 135 -5.42 11.58 22.56
N LYS A 136 -4.44 11.69 23.47
CA LYS A 136 -3.20 12.47 23.26
C LYS A 136 -2.31 11.83 22.22
N ASP A 137 -2.18 10.50 22.20
CA ASP A 137 -1.37 9.79 21.23
C ASP A 137 -1.94 9.93 19.82
N LEU A 138 -3.25 9.85 19.69
CA LEU A 138 -3.94 10.10 18.42
C LEU A 138 -3.73 11.55 17.93
N SER A 139 -3.79 12.52 18.83
CA SER A 139 -3.56 13.93 18.52
C SER A 139 -2.10 14.18 18.12
N SER A 140 -1.16 13.55 18.83
CA SER A 140 0.28 13.64 18.55
C SER A 140 0.63 13.02 17.20
N LEU A 141 0.08 11.85 16.87
CA LEU A 141 0.27 11.21 15.58
C LEU A 141 -0.29 12.07 14.44
N LYS A 142 -1.46 12.69 14.62
CA LYS A 142 -2.03 13.62 13.64
C LYS A 142 -1.17 14.87 13.45
N GLN A 143 -0.59 15.40 14.51
CA GLN A 143 0.33 16.55 14.41
C GLN A 143 1.62 16.16 13.70
N ILE A 144 2.17 14.99 13.97
CA ILE A 144 3.34 14.46 13.28
C ILE A 144 3.04 14.28 11.81
N ALA A 145 1.89 13.68 11.46
CA ALA A 145 1.44 13.51 10.10
C ALA A 145 1.34 14.84 9.33
N ARG A 146 0.79 15.87 9.96
CA ARG A 146 0.67 17.22 9.36
C ARG A 146 2.02 17.93 9.20
N ARG A 147 2.95 17.77 10.14
CA ARG A 147 4.24 18.44 10.12
C ARG A 147 5.17 17.90 9.04
N HIS A 148 5.05 16.64 8.72
CA HIS A 148 5.99 15.95 7.82
C HIS A 148 5.47 15.76 6.41
N GLY A 149 4.34 16.40 6.05
CA GLY A 149 3.88 16.55 4.67
C GLY A 149 3.92 15.27 3.84
N GLY A 150 3.32 14.17 4.32
CA GLY A 150 3.42 12.87 3.66
C GLY A 150 4.75 12.14 3.88
N GLY A 151 5.61 12.62 4.74
CA GLY A 151 6.83 11.93 5.21
C GLY A 151 6.50 10.74 6.10
N LEU A 152 5.80 9.78 5.55
CA LEU A 152 5.27 8.56 6.17
C LEU A 152 6.37 7.76 6.86
N TYR A 153 7.56 7.78 6.29
CA TYR A 153 8.72 7.07 6.82
C TYR A 153 9.21 7.65 8.15
N GLN A 154 9.22 8.97 8.29
CA GLN A 154 9.63 9.61 9.54
C GLN A 154 8.60 9.34 10.66
N GLN A 155 7.33 9.20 10.30
CA GLN A 155 6.28 8.79 11.23
C GLN A 155 6.45 7.34 11.65
N TYR A 156 6.79 6.47 10.73
CA TYR A 156 7.10 5.06 11.04
C TYR A 156 8.31 4.94 11.95
N GLN A 157 9.38 5.71 11.73
CA GLN A 157 10.53 5.72 12.62
C GLN A 157 10.23 6.30 14.01
N ALA A 158 9.39 7.32 14.09
CA ALA A 158 8.96 7.90 15.36
C ALA A 158 8.03 6.99 16.16
N SER A 159 7.33 6.07 15.48
CA SER A 159 6.35 5.17 16.08
C SER A 159 6.78 3.71 16.02
N LYS A 160 8.01 3.38 16.36
CA LYS A 160 8.64 2.05 16.21
C LYS A 160 7.83 0.82 16.67
N ASN A 161 6.67 1.00 17.28
CA ASN A 161 5.82 -0.06 17.82
C ASN A 161 4.35 0.06 17.41
N ILE A 162 4.00 0.93 16.46
CA ILE A 162 2.61 1.17 16.08
C ILE A 162 2.47 1.00 14.57
N ASN A 163 1.57 0.13 14.12
CA ASN A 163 1.10 0.11 12.74
C ASN A 163 0.37 1.42 12.45
N VAL A 164 1.09 2.39 11.92
CA VAL A 164 0.54 3.70 11.62
C VAL A 164 -0.16 3.62 10.26
N TYR A 165 -1.46 3.87 10.26
CA TYR A 165 -2.21 4.08 9.04
C TYR A 165 -1.97 5.51 8.56
N TYR A 166 -1.55 5.64 7.32
CA TYR A 166 -1.17 6.92 6.74
C TYR A 166 -2.35 7.57 6.04
N GLN A 167 -2.53 8.86 6.28
CA GLN A 167 -3.35 9.70 5.41
C GLN A 167 -2.46 10.24 4.30
N THR A 168 -2.76 9.91 3.07
CA THR A 168 -2.26 10.64 1.90
C THR A 168 -3.17 11.84 1.69
N GLU A 169 -2.60 13.04 1.68
CA GLU A 169 -3.32 14.24 1.23
C GLU A 169 -3.62 14.19 -0.26
#